data_f3afcc3632716b7ecc714c35a21e7d83
#
_entry.id   f3afcc3632716b7ecc714c35a21e7d83
#
_cell.length_a   1.000
_cell.length_b   1.000
_cell.length_c   1.000
_cell.angle_alpha   90.00
_cell.angle_beta   90.00
_cell.angle_gamma   90.00
#
_symmetry.space_group_name_H-M   'P 1'
#
loop_
_entity.id
_entity.type
_entity.pdbx_description
1 polymer ?
#
loop_
_entity_poly.entity_id
_entity_poly.type
_entity_poly.pdbx_seq_one_letter_code
_entity_poly.pdbx_strand_id
1 'polypeptide(L)'
;LVTGTMTYVHDMEFPDMAHARVIRPPSYHAQIQDLNDTEVLTMPGVIEVIRDGSFLSVVCEREEQATWAASKLAGKTVWDESKELNSKDIFDQLKNNPRQSLPVVKGVAKESPVQPFRPPENSSKTISASYQRPYHMHGSIGPSAAIALYDAQVLKVWTHSQGVFPLRLALADVLALAEDKIRVVHVPGAGCYGHNGADDVALDAALTARAVPGRPIMLKWERADEHAWEPFGSAMQIELKASLDDKGHVIFWNHETYSDTHMSRPSVHRENSRLLAAWHLQTPRPAPPVKPSLGYHTGIHRNADPIYDFSDRRVVKHLVRDLPLRVSALRSLGAYANVFAIESFMDELAHAIGTDPLEFRLAHLSDKRARAVLEAATTKANMGFSSNDDRQGRGFAVSRYKNLKCYAAVVIDLIVDDYGAIQLVRAVIAADAGQIVDPDGLRNQLEGGLIQSASWTLKEQVNFDEKGIVSLDWESYPILTF
;
A
#
# COMPACT_ATOMS: atom_id res chain seq x y z
N LEU A 1 14.78 13.12 -17.42
CA LEU A 1 14.88 13.60 -16.03
C LEU A 1 16.03 14.61 -15.87
N VAL A 2 17.28 14.21 -16.11
CA VAL A 2 18.46 15.07 -15.87
C VAL A 2 18.55 16.32 -16.76
N THR A 3 17.81 16.36 -17.85
CA THR A 3 17.72 17.52 -18.74
C THR A 3 16.53 18.44 -18.43
N GLY A 4 15.65 18.06 -17.50
CA GLY A 4 14.43 18.79 -17.19
C GLY A 4 13.35 18.76 -18.27
N THR A 5 13.48 17.89 -19.27
CA THR A 5 12.50 17.81 -20.38
C THR A 5 11.31 16.88 -20.09
N MET A 6 11.38 16.08 -19.02
CA MET A 6 10.31 15.20 -18.60
C MET A 6 9.26 15.99 -17.81
N THR A 7 8.03 15.98 -18.26
CA THR A 7 6.93 16.70 -17.62
C THR A 7 6.11 15.74 -16.76
N TYR A 8 5.95 16.08 -15.50
CA TYR A 8 5.05 15.37 -14.56
C TYR A 8 3.62 15.87 -14.75
N VAL A 9 2.63 15.07 -14.31
CA VAL A 9 1.23 15.46 -14.40
C VAL A 9 0.96 16.83 -13.74
N HIS A 10 1.66 17.13 -12.65
CA HIS A 10 1.52 18.37 -11.90
C HIS A 10 2.02 19.61 -12.65
N ASP A 11 2.90 19.42 -13.62
CA ASP A 11 3.59 20.48 -14.37
C ASP A 11 3.10 20.59 -15.83
N MET A 12 2.08 19.79 -16.18
CA MET A 12 1.50 19.85 -17.52
C MET A 12 0.62 21.08 -17.67
N GLU A 13 0.79 21.77 -18.79
CA GLU A 13 0.01 22.92 -19.16
C GLU A 13 -0.69 22.71 -20.51
N PHE A 14 -1.93 23.14 -20.61
CA PHE A 14 -2.70 23.17 -21.85
C PHE A 14 -3.28 24.57 -22.07
N PRO A 15 -3.45 24.99 -23.34
CA PRO A 15 -4.18 26.23 -23.60
C PRO A 15 -5.55 26.23 -22.93
N ASP A 16 -5.91 27.33 -22.31
CA ASP A 16 -7.20 27.55 -21.64
C ASP A 16 -7.53 26.54 -20.51
N MET A 17 -6.49 25.96 -19.88
CA MET A 17 -6.66 25.01 -18.78
C MET A 17 -7.22 25.70 -17.55
N ALA A 18 -8.24 25.08 -16.92
CA ALA A 18 -8.77 25.49 -15.63
C ALA A 18 -8.31 24.53 -14.51
N HIS A 19 -8.43 25.00 -13.27
CA HIS A 19 -8.00 24.29 -12.09
C HIS A 19 -9.17 23.90 -11.21
N ALA A 20 -9.15 22.71 -10.64
CA ALA A 20 -10.21 22.22 -9.78
C ALA A 20 -9.69 21.66 -8.46
N ARG A 21 -10.56 21.71 -7.45
CA ARG A 21 -10.41 20.99 -6.19
C ARG A 21 -11.69 20.21 -5.90
N VAL A 22 -11.53 19.05 -5.28
CA VAL A 22 -12.64 18.27 -4.73
C VAL A 22 -12.81 18.61 -3.26
N ILE A 23 -14.04 18.65 -2.79
CA ILE A 23 -14.37 18.83 -1.37
C ILE A 23 -14.77 17.45 -0.82
N ARG A 24 -13.93 16.91 0.04
CA ARG A 24 -14.15 15.61 0.64
C ARG A 24 -15.07 15.70 1.87
N PRO A 25 -15.83 14.63 2.15
CA PRO A 25 -16.58 14.51 3.39
C PRO A 25 -15.66 14.62 4.63
N PRO A 26 -16.13 15.16 5.75
CA PRO A 26 -15.35 15.20 7.00
C PRO A 26 -15.16 13.81 7.64
N SER A 27 -15.98 12.82 7.26
CA SER A 27 -15.85 11.43 7.69
C SER A 27 -16.17 10.47 6.56
N TYR A 28 -15.74 9.21 6.68
CA TYR A 28 -15.80 8.20 5.60
C TYR A 28 -17.22 7.93 5.07
N HIS A 29 -18.23 8.12 5.90
CA HIS A 29 -19.62 7.83 5.57
C HIS A 29 -20.51 9.06 5.51
N ALA A 30 -19.95 10.26 5.68
CA ALA A 30 -20.73 11.49 5.67
C ALA A 30 -21.34 11.76 4.29
N GLN A 31 -22.54 12.32 4.30
CA GLN A 31 -23.29 12.69 3.12
C GLN A 31 -23.69 14.16 3.18
N ILE A 32 -23.72 14.84 2.04
CA ILE A 32 -24.16 16.24 1.99
C ILE A 32 -25.64 16.32 2.31
N GLN A 33 -25.97 16.98 3.41
CA GLN A 33 -27.33 17.29 3.80
C GLN A 33 -27.81 18.61 3.17
N ASP A 34 -26.97 19.65 3.22
CA ASP A 34 -27.27 20.96 2.63
C ASP A 34 -25.99 21.60 2.07
N LEU A 35 -26.15 22.45 1.07
CA LEU A 35 -25.06 23.17 0.40
C LEU A 35 -25.49 24.59 0.07
N ASN A 36 -24.77 25.60 0.57
CA ASN A 36 -24.91 26.98 0.17
C ASN A 36 -23.67 27.47 -0.60
N ASP A 37 -23.72 27.37 -1.92
CA ASP A 37 -22.64 27.74 -2.83
C ASP A 37 -22.73 29.20 -3.37
N THR A 38 -23.79 29.94 -3.04
CA THR A 38 -24.08 31.28 -3.58
C THR A 38 -22.90 32.25 -3.45
N GLU A 39 -22.24 32.28 -2.30
CA GLU A 39 -21.09 33.14 -2.07
C GLU A 39 -19.89 32.70 -2.93
N VAL A 40 -19.65 31.38 -3.02
CA VAL A 40 -18.52 30.80 -3.77
C VAL A 40 -18.65 31.08 -5.26
N LEU A 41 -19.84 30.96 -5.82
CA LEU A 41 -20.12 31.27 -7.24
C LEU A 41 -19.84 32.74 -7.60
N THR A 42 -19.82 33.64 -6.62
CA THR A 42 -19.50 35.07 -6.85
C THR A 42 -18.03 35.40 -6.63
N MET A 43 -17.20 34.45 -6.20
CA MET A 43 -15.79 34.69 -6.00
C MET A 43 -15.04 34.90 -7.33
N PRO A 44 -14.04 35.81 -7.38
CA PRO A 44 -13.29 36.06 -8.59
C PRO A 44 -12.61 34.79 -9.13
N GLY A 45 -12.84 34.51 -10.42
CA GLY A 45 -12.24 33.40 -11.11
C GLY A 45 -12.90 32.03 -10.87
N VAL A 46 -13.96 31.96 -10.09
CA VAL A 46 -14.79 30.74 -10.02
C VAL A 46 -15.57 30.58 -11.32
N ILE A 47 -15.50 29.40 -11.90
CA ILE A 47 -16.16 29.05 -13.15
C ILE A 47 -17.44 28.28 -12.86
N GLU A 48 -17.36 27.26 -12.00
CA GLU A 48 -18.48 26.36 -11.72
C GLU A 48 -18.29 25.66 -10.36
N VAL A 49 -19.39 25.38 -9.68
CA VAL A 49 -19.47 24.47 -8.53
C VAL A 49 -20.27 23.24 -8.99
N ILE A 50 -19.67 22.07 -8.89
CA ILE A 50 -20.24 20.82 -9.38
C ILE A 50 -20.64 19.96 -8.19
N ARG A 51 -21.93 19.59 -8.16
CA ARG A 51 -22.46 18.63 -7.18
C ARG A 51 -23.17 17.50 -7.89
N ASP A 52 -22.82 16.26 -7.50
CA ASP A 52 -23.56 15.05 -7.88
C ASP A 52 -23.69 14.16 -6.63
N GLY A 53 -24.86 14.21 -5.97
CA GLY A 53 -25.04 13.60 -4.65
C GLY A 53 -24.17 14.25 -3.57
N SER A 54 -23.21 13.52 -3.05
CA SER A 54 -22.17 13.99 -2.11
C SER A 54 -20.80 14.18 -2.77
N PHE A 55 -20.66 13.92 -4.07
CA PHE A 55 -19.51 14.38 -4.83
C PHE A 55 -19.61 15.90 -5.02
N LEU A 56 -18.58 16.62 -4.63
CA LEU A 56 -18.52 18.07 -4.68
C LEU A 56 -17.15 18.53 -5.18
N SER A 57 -17.13 19.38 -6.20
CA SER A 57 -15.91 20.00 -6.72
C SER A 57 -16.13 21.43 -7.13
N VAL A 58 -15.08 22.23 -7.20
CA VAL A 58 -15.09 23.61 -7.68
C VAL A 58 -14.04 23.80 -8.75
N VAL A 59 -14.37 24.52 -9.81
CA VAL A 59 -13.51 24.87 -10.93
C VAL A 59 -13.26 26.36 -10.96
N CYS A 60 -11.98 26.75 -11.12
CA CYS A 60 -11.55 28.15 -11.18
C CYS A 60 -10.54 28.35 -12.32
N GLU A 61 -10.32 29.63 -12.66
CA GLU A 61 -9.33 30.06 -13.66
C GLU A 61 -7.89 29.73 -13.22
N ARG A 62 -7.60 29.78 -11.91
CA ARG A 62 -6.27 29.59 -11.34
C ARG A 62 -6.30 28.62 -10.18
N GLU A 63 -5.16 27.98 -9.92
CA GLU A 63 -4.99 26.97 -8.89
C GLU A 63 -5.26 27.54 -7.47
N GLU A 64 -4.72 28.73 -7.16
CA GLU A 64 -4.93 29.36 -5.86
C GLU A 64 -6.39 29.75 -5.61
N GLN A 65 -7.12 30.14 -6.68
CA GLN A 65 -8.55 30.43 -6.59
C GLN A 65 -9.35 29.17 -6.29
N ALA A 66 -9.00 28.03 -6.92
CA ALA A 66 -9.64 26.76 -6.66
C ALA A 66 -9.43 26.30 -5.20
N THR A 67 -8.23 26.49 -4.64
CA THR A 67 -7.93 26.19 -3.24
C THR A 67 -8.75 27.05 -2.28
N TRP A 68 -8.84 28.37 -2.51
CA TRP A 68 -9.65 29.25 -1.68
C TRP A 68 -11.16 28.98 -1.80
N ALA A 69 -11.64 28.76 -3.01
CA ALA A 69 -13.04 28.42 -3.26
C ALA A 69 -13.41 27.09 -2.61
N ALA A 70 -12.55 26.06 -2.69
CA ALA A 70 -12.79 24.78 -2.05
C ALA A 70 -12.85 24.89 -0.52
N SER A 71 -11.92 25.63 0.09
CA SER A 71 -11.93 25.88 1.53
C SER A 71 -13.22 26.61 1.98
N LYS A 72 -13.65 27.61 1.21
CA LYS A 72 -14.90 28.33 1.48
C LYS A 72 -16.11 27.43 1.34
N LEU A 73 -16.15 26.61 0.28
CA LEU A 73 -17.24 25.69 -0.03
C LEU A 73 -17.37 24.59 1.04
N ALA A 74 -16.24 24.07 1.53
CA ALA A 74 -16.20 23.12 2.64
C ALA A 74 -16.88 23.69 3.90
N GLY A 75 -16.60 24.96 4.23
CA GLY A 75 -17.23 25.64 5.37
C GLY A 75 -18.71 26.00 5.18
N LYS A 76 -19.24 25.90 3.95
CA LYS A 76 -20.65 26.15 3.62
C LYS A 76 -21.47 24.88 3.37
N THR A 77 -20.82 23.72 3.45
CA THR A 77 -21.43 22.42 3.26
C THR A 77 -21.82 21.83 4.60
N VAL A 78 -23.08 21.43 4.73
CA VAL A 78 -23.59 20.73 5.91
C VAL A 78 -23.59 19.24 5.62
N TRP A 79 -22.94 18.46 6.48
CA TRP A 79 -22.82 17.03 6.34
C TRP A 79 -23.62 16.26 7.37
N ASP A 80 -24.22 15.16 6.97
CA ASP A 80 -24.73 14.13 7.89
C ASP A 80 -23.58 13.16 8.22
N GLU A 81 -23.11 13.18 9.46
CA GLU A 81 -22.01 12.36 9.99
C GLU A 81 -22.52 11.27 10.94
N SER A 82 -23.76 10.85 10.78
CA SER A 82 -24.42 9.89 11.70
C SER A 82 -23.81 8.49 11.73
N LYS A 83 -22.96 8.14 10.75
CA LYS A 83 -22.31 6.82 10.65
C LYS A 83 -20.84 6.94 11.03
N GLU A 84 -20.44 6.16 12.03
CA GLU A 84 -19.08 6.09 12.55
C GLU A 84 -18.30 4.93 11.96
N LEU A 85 -16.97 5.05 11.95
CA LEU A 85 -16.05 3.95 11.68
C LEU A 85 -15.89 3.06 12.93
N ASN A 86 -15.61 1.78 12.70
CA ASN A 86 -15.18 0.90 13.76
C ASN A 86 -13.72 1.19 14.14
N SER A 87 -13.49 2.03 15.13
CA SER A 87 -12.17 2.47 15.60
C SER A 87 -11.50 1.53 16.63
N LYS A 88 -12.08 0.36 16.90
CA LYS A 88 -11.45 -0.65 17.75
C LYS A 88 -10.07 -1.03 17.23
N ASP A 89 -9.23 -1.57 18.12
CA ASP A 89 -7.89 -2.04 17.75
C ASP A 89 -7.93 -2.93 16.50
N ILE A 90 -7.13 -2.59 15.51
CA ILE A 90 -7.14 -3.26 14.20
C ILE A 90 -6.68 -4.71 14.29
N PHE A 91 -5.76 -5.03 15.21
CA PHE A 91 -5.25 -6.39 15.35
C PHE A 91 -6.28 -7.30 16.04
N ASP A 92 -7.09 -6.75 16.95
CA ASP A 92 -8.26 -7.44 17.50
C ASP A 92 -9.29 -7.69 16.41
N GLN A 93 -9.57 -6.73 15.55
CA GLN A 93 -10.47 -6.90 14.41
C GLN A 93 -9.97 -7.97 13.44
N LEU A 94 -8.67 -7.98 13.09
CA LEU A 94 -8.06 -9.00 12.24
C LEU A 94 -8.22 -10.42 12.79
N LYS A 95 -8.23 -10.58 14.13
CA LYS A 95 -8.38 -11.88 14.78
C LYS A 95 -9.82 -12.32 14.96
N ASN A 96 -10.75 -11.38 15.13
CA ASN A 96 -12.11 -11.69 15.59
C ASN A 96 -13.19 -11.51 14.52
N ASN A 97 -12.95 -10.66 13.49
CA ASN A 97 -13.93 -10.43 12.44
C ASN A 97 -14.17 -11.67 11.56
N PRO A 98 -15.31 -11.74 10.86
CA PRO A 98 -15.60 -12.79 9.88
C PRO A 98 -14.48 -12.89 8.84
N ARG A 99 -14.11 -14.12 8.50
CA ARG A 99 -13.01 -14.37 7.57
C ARG A 99 -13.21 -15.60 6.72
N GLN A 100 -12.55 -15.63 5.57
CA GLN A 100 -12.40 -16.79 4.72
C GLN A 100 -10.98 -17.33 4.86
N SER A 101 -10.84 -18.54 5.39
CA SER A 101 -9.55 -19.20 5.62
C SER A 101 -9.25 -20.18 4.49
N LEU A 102 -8.05 -20.08 3.90
CA LEU A 102 -7.64 -20.88 2.75
C LEU A 102 -6.22 -21.42 2.97
N PRO A 103 -5.99 -22.73 2.83
CA PRO A 103 -4.65 -23.27 2.84
C PRO A 103 -3.88 -22.82 1.59
N VAL A 104 -2.59 -22.56 1.74
CA VAL A 104 -1.68 -22.20 0.66
C VAL A 104 -0.73 -23.36 0.41
N VAL A 105 -0.81 -23.95 -0.77
CA VAL A 105 0.01 -25.11 -1.16
C VAL A 105 0.92 -24.70 -2.30
N LYS A 106 2.23 -24.77 -2.08
CA LYS A 106 3.25 -24.35 -3.07
C LYS A 106 2.96 -22.95 -3.64
N GLY A 107 2.68 -22.00 -2.74
CA GLY A 107 2.40 -20.61 -3.09
C GLY A 107 1.03 -20.32 -3.72
N VAL A 108 0.14 -21.30 -3.85
CA VAL A 108 -1.22 -21.16 -4.43
C VAL A 108 -2.27 -21.42 -3.37
N ALA A 109 -3.18 -20.46 -3.15
CA ALA A 109 -4.29 -20.65 -2.22
C ALA A 109 -5.34 -21.62 -2.81
N LYS A 110 -5.87 -22.51 -1.98
CA LYS A 110 -6.83 -23.56 -2.38
C LYS A 110 -8.16 -23.35 -1.67
N GLU A 111 -9.24 -23.53 -2.40
CA GLU A 111 -10.61 -23.54 -1.84
C GLU A 111 -10.91 -24.92 -1.24
N SER A 112 -10.24 -25.25 -0.16
CA SER A 112 -10.39 -26.49 0.60
C SER A 112 -10.35 -26.21 2.11
N PRO A 113 -10.86 -27.10 2.96
CA PRO A 113 -10.79 -26.95 4.39
C PRO A 113 -9.36 -26.81 4.90
N VAL A 114 -9.16 -25.90 5.85
CA VAL A 114 -7.88 -25.72 6.52
C VAL A 114 -7.74 -26.81 7.59
N GLN A 115 -6.66 -27.59 7.50
CA GLN A 115 -6.34 -28.57 8.52
C GLN A 115 -5.84 -27.88 9.80
N PRO A 116 -6.21 -28.36 11.00
CA PRO A 116 -5.69 -27.82 12.23
C PRO A 116 -4.18 -28.03 12.34
N PHE A 117 -3.50 -27.11 13.03
CA PHE A 117 -2.08 -27.30 13.38
C PHE A 117 -1.99 -28.47 14.39
N ARG A 118 -1.05 -29.38 14.13
CA ARG A 118 -0.67 -30.46 15.05
C ARG A 118 0.86 -30.59 14.99
N PRO A 119 1.56 -30.40 16.11
CA PRO A 119 3.00 -30.63 16.14
C PRO A 119 3.29 -32.11 15.86
N PRO A 120 4.37 -32.44 15.11
CA PRO A 120 4.81 -33.82 14.91
C PRO A 120 5.12 -34.52 16.24
N GLU A 121 4.88 -35.83 16.31
CA GLU A 121 5.16 -36.64 17.53
C GLU A 121 6.63 -36.65 17.92
N ASN A 122 7.54 -36.54 16.94
CA ASN A 122 8.98 -36.49 17.14
C ASN A 122 9.53 -35.08 17.38
N SER A 123 8.66 -34.09 17.67
CA SER A 123 9.10 -32.76 18.03
C SER A 123 9.59 -32.71 19.49
N SER A 124 10.80 -32.20 19.69
CA SER A 124 11.36 -31.96 21.02
C SER A 124 10.83 -30.64 21.61
N LYS A 125 10.57 -29.63 20.76
CA LYS A 125 10.13 -28.30 21.15
C LYS A 125 9.29 -27.66 20.05
N THR A 126 8.24 -26.95 20.45
CA THR A 126 7.47 -26.07 19.56
C THR A 126 7.56 -24.64 20.07
N ILE A 127 7.98 -23.72 19.22
CA ILE A 127 8.12 -22.29 19.50
C ILE A 127 7.05 -21.57 18.67
N SER A 128 6.52 -20.47 19.19
CA SER A 128 5.52 -19.65 18.51
C SER A 128 5.83 -18.17 18.70
N ALA A 129 5.53 -17.39 17.65
CA ALA A 129 5.67 -15.94 17.66
C ALA A 129 4.52 -15.28 16.88
N SER A 130 4.30 -14.01 17.13
CA SER A 130 3.27 -13.19 16.50
C SER A 130 3.85 -11.86 16.07
N TYR A 131 3.52 -11.43 14.84
CA TYR A 131 4.04 -10.22 14.25
C TYR A 131 2.91 -9.40 13.67
N GLN A 132 3.06 -8.08 13.69
CA GLN A 132 2.02 -7.13 13.31
C GLN A 132 2.57 -6.13 12.28
N ARG A 133 1.68 -5.71 11.39
CA ARG A 133 1.88 -4.58 10.49
C ARG A 133 0.63 -3.71 10.54
N PRO A 134 0.73 -2.41 10.87
CA PRO A 134 -0.40 -1.48 10.80
C PRO A 134 -0.76 -1.16 9.35
N TYR A 135 -1.82 -0.36 9.14
CA TYR A 135 -2.06 0.27 7.85
C TYR A 135 -0.92 1.25 7.52
N HIS A 136 -0.51 1.27 6.26
CA HIS A 136 0.49 2.21 5.75
C HIS A 136 -0.05 3.01 4.58
N MET A 137 0.37 4.27 4.47
CA MET A 137 0.16 5.09 3.28
C MET A 137 1.16 4.73 2.19
N HIS A 138 0.87 5.13 0.95
CA HIS A 138 1.85 5.13 -0.13
C HIS A 138 2.92 6.20 0.10
N GLY A 139 2.57 7.30 0.76
CA GLY A 139 3.49 8.36 1.14
C GLY A 139 4.13 9.04 -0.07
N SER A 140 3.36 9.21 -1.16
CA SER A 140 3.83 9.95 -2.35
C SER A 140 4.13 11.39 -1.98
N ILE A 141 5.31 11.90 -2.39
CA ILE A 141 5.75 13.26 -1.99
C ILE A 141 4.84 14.35 -2.55
N GLY A 142 4.31 14.20 -3.77
CA GLY A 142 3.26 15.03 -4.32
C GLY A 142 1.90 14.34 -4.19
N PRO A 143 0.83 15.05 -3.81
CA PRO A 143 -0.53 14.50 -3.82
C PRO A 143 -0.96 14.06 -5.21
N SER A 144 -1.96 13.18 -5.29
CA SER A 144 -2.49 12.67 -6.55
C SER A 144 -3.09 13.78 -7.40
N ALA A 145 -2.83 13.73 -8.72
CA ALA A 145 -3.33 14.71 -9.68
C ALA A 145 -3.71 14.04 -11.01
N ALA A 146 -4.67 14.63 -11.71
CA ALA A 146 -5.04 14.23 -13.06
C ALA A 146 -5.53 15.44 -13.87
N ILE A 147 -5.37 15.38 -15.19
CA ILE A 147 -5.99 16.33 -16.12
C ILE A 147 -7.06 15.57 -16.89
N ALA A 148 -8.23 16.17 -17.05
CA ALA A 148 -9.29 15.63 -17.88
C ALA A 148 -9.79 16.69 -18.89
N LEU A 149 -10.09 16.25 -20.10
CA LEU A 149 -10.78 17.02 -21.12
C LEU A 149 -11.95 16.21 -21.63
N TYR A 150 -13.16 16.76 -21.52
CA TYR A 150 -14.35 16.20 -22.10
C TYR A 150 -14.89 17.13 -23.19
N ASP A 151 -14.90 16.66 -24.43
CA ASP A 151 -15.40 17.40 -25.55
C ASP A 151 -16.04 16.48 -26.60
N ALA A 152 -17.14 16.92 -27.21
CA ALA A 152 -17.85 16.20 -28.27
C ALA A 152 -18.08 14.70 -27.92
N GLN A 153 -18.46 14.40 -26.69
CA GLN A 153 -18.68 13.03 -26.16
C GLN A 153 -17.40 12.17 -26.06
N VAL A 154 -16.21 12.77 -26.14
CA VAL A 154 -14.92 12.10 -25.98
C VAL A 154 -14.26 12.60 -24.68
N LEU A 155 -13.84 11.65 -23.85
CA LEU A 155 -13.09 11.93 -22.62
C LEU A 155 -11.62 11.56 -22.80
N LYS A 156 -10.71 12.48 -22.51
CA LYS A 156 -9.29 12.23 -22.46
C LYS A 156 -8.79 12.55 -21.04
N VAL A 157 -8.04 11.62 -20.44
CA VAL A 157 -7.52 11.75 -19.08
C VAL A 157 -6.03 11.50 -19.08
N TRP A 158 -5.24 12.38 -18.47
CA TRP A 158 -3.83 12.20 -18.18
C TRP A 158 -3.67 11.97 -16.68
N THR A 159 -3.02 10.88 -16.31
CA THR A 159 -2.90 10.45 -14.92
C THR A 159 -1.63 9.63 -14.70
N HIS A 160 -1.13 9.63 -13.47
CA HIS A 160 0.00 8.78 -13.06
C HIS A 160 -0.41 7.39 -12.59
N SER A 161 -1.60 6.92 -12.93
CA SER A 161 -2.08 5.57 -12.63
C SER A 161 -1.16 4.50 -13.22
N GLN A 162 -0.83 3.47 -12.45
CA GLN A 162 -0.10 2.30 -12.92
C GLN A 162 -0.94 1.34 -13.78
N GLY A 163 -2.26 1.57 -13.90
CA GLY A 163 -3.20 0.67 -14.56
C GLY A 163 -4.17 1.39 -15.49
N VAL A 164 -3.66 2.09 -16.52
CA VAL A 164 -4.50 2.91 -17.41
C VAL A 164 -5.59 2.13 -18.17
N PHE A 165 -5.35 0.87 -18.54
CA PHE A 165 -6.36 0.06 -19.22
C PHE A 165 -7.54 -0.33 -18.32
N PRO A 166 -7.35 -0.94 -17.13
CA PRO A 166 -8.45 -1.20 -16.22
C PRO A 166 -9.12 0.09 -15.72
N LEU A 167 -8.37 1.19 -15.53
CA LEU A 167 -8.94 2.49 -15.20
C LEU A 167 -9.87 2.99 -16.31
N ARG A 168 -9.47 2.89 -17.59
CA ARG A 168 -10.32 3.27 -18.73
C ARG A 168 -11.65 2.54 -18.71
N LEU A 169 -11.63 1.22 -18.46
CA LEU A 169 -12.84 0.41 -18.37
C LEU A 169 -13.73 0.81 -17.19
N ALA A 170 -13.13 1.11 -16.04
CA ALA A 170 -13.85 1.57 -14.87
C ALA A 170 -14.47 2.96 -15.06
N LEU A 171 -13.77 3.88 -15.74
CA LEU A 171 -14.31 5.21 -16.12
C LEU A 171 -15.47 5.05 -17.09
N ALA A 172 -15.36 4.19 -18.10
CA ALA A 172 -16.44 3.90 -19.05
C ALA A 172 -17.70 3.40 -18.33
N ASP A 173 -17.53 2.48 -17.39
CA ASP A 173 -18.61 1.90 -16.60
C ASP A 173 -19.29 2.96 -15.70
N VAL A 174 -18.52 3.73 -14.94
CA VAL A 174 -19.07 4.74 -14.00
C VAL A 174 -19.74 5.89 -14.75
N LEU A 175 -19.12 6.38 -15.84
CA LEU A 175 -19.60 7.54 -16.58
C LEU A 175 -20.65 7.19 -17.64
N ALA A 176 -20.96 5.91 -17.82
CA ALA A 176 -21.86 5.40 -18.87
C ALA A 176 -21.43 5.88 -20.28
N LEU A 177 -20.14 5.88 -20.58
CA LEU A 177 -19.55 6.19 -21.87
C LEU A 177 -19.06 4.92 -22.57
N ALA A 178 -19.12 4.89 -23.90
CA ALA A 178 -18.51 3.81 -24.67
C ALA A 178 -16.97 3.83 -24.49
N GLU A 179 -16.34 2.66 -24.44
CA GLU A 179 -14.88 2.56 -24.18
C GLU A 179 -14.04 3.28 -25.24
N ASP A 180 -14.46 3.26 -26.49
CA ASP A 180 -13.81 3.94 -27.63
C ASP A 180 -13.87 5.48 -27.54
N LYS A 181 -14.75 6.00 -26.68
CA LYS A 181 -14.88 7.43 -26.37
C LYS A 181 -13.96 7.87 -25.20
N ILE A 182 -13.22 6.94 -24.60
CA ILE A 182 -12.31 7.26 -23.48
C ILE A 182 -10.86 6.94 -23.84
N ARG A 183 -9.99 7.91 -23.66
CA ARG A 183 -8.55 7.75 -23.77
C ARG A 183 -7.88 8.10 -22.45
N VAL A 184 -7.22 7.14 -21.81
CA VAL A 184 -6.39 7.36 -20.63
C VAL A 184 -4.93 7.32 -21.02
N VAL A 185 -4.19 8.37 -20.69
CA VAL A 185 -2.76 8.55 -21.02
C VAL A 185 -1.98 8.49 -19.70
N HIS A 186 -1.03 7.54 -19.62
CA HIS A 186 -0.10 7.52 -18.51
C HIS A 186 0.92 8.65 -18.63
N VAL A 187 1.11 9.39 -17.55
CA VAL A 187 2.15 10.41 -17.41
C VAL A 187 2.83 10.23 -16.05
N PRO A 188 4.10 10.63 -15.89
CA PRO A 188 4.75 10.55 -14.59
C PRO A 188 4.06 11.39 -13.51
N GLY A 189 4.14 10.92 -12.26
CA GLY A 189 3.70 11.64 -11.07
C GLY A 189 4.75 11.58 -9.98
N ALA A 190 4.53 12.26 -8.88
CA ALA A 190 5.47 12.42 -7.78
C ALA A 190 5.60 11.17 -6.85
N GLY A 191 5.25 10.02 -7.34
CA GLY A 191 5.26 8.73 -6.66
C GLY A 191 3.92 8.02 -6.80
N CYS A 192 3.94 6.70 -6.71
CA CYS A 192 2.72 5.88 -6.74
C CYS A 192 2.83 4.68 -5.78
N TYR A 193 3.93 3.94 -5.83
CA TYR A 193 4.28 2.81 -4.95
C TYR A 193 3.21 1.71 -4.84
N GLY A 194 2.30 1.64 -5.82
CA GLY A 194 1.21 0.68 -5.86
C GLY A 194 -0.08 1.29 -6.40
N HIS A 195 -1.16 1.18 -5.66
CA HIS A 195 -2.46 1.76 -5.99
C HIS A 195 -2.81 2.86 -4.98
N ASN A 196 -2.25 4.04 -5.19
CA ASN A 196 -2.57 5.26 -4.43
C ASN A 196 -3.79 5.99 -5.02
N GLY A 197 -4.01 7.27 -4.69
CA GLY A 197 -5.12 8.10 -5.16
C GLY A 197 -5.15 8.40 -6.67
N ALA A 198 -4.14 7.96 -7.46
CA ALA A 198 -4.03 8.29 -8.90
C ALA A 198 -5.22 7.83 -9.74
N ASP A 199 -5.83 6.71 -9.42
CA ASP A 199 -7.03 6.22 -10.12
C ASP A 199 -8.28 6.99 -9.68
N ASP A 200 -8.36 7.36 -8.41
CA ASP A 200 -9.49 8.09 -7.83
C ASP A 200 -9.55 9.53 -8.34
N VAL A 201 -8.42 10.24 -8.31
CA VAL A 201 -8.34 11.62 -8.82
C VAL A 201 -8.64 11.69 -10.32
N ALA A 202 -8.39 10.60 -11.07
CA ALA A 202 -8.75 10.54 -12.49
C ALA A 202 -10.27 10.53 -12.69
N LEU A 203 -11.03 9.86 -11.82
CA LEU A 203 -12.50 9.93 -11.85
C LEU A 203 -13.00 11.32 -11.38
N ASP A 204 -12.41 11.88 -10.33
CA ASP A 204 -12.75 13.24 -9.87
C ASP A 204 -12.61 14.26 -11.02
N ALA A 205 -11.45 14.22 -11.71
CA ALA A 205 -11.18 15.10 -12.85
C ALA A 205 -12.16 14.85 -14.02
N ALA A 206 -12.50 13.59 -14.29
CA ALA A 206 -13.42 13.22 -15.37
C ALA A 206 -14.85 13.70 -15.10
N LEU A 207 -15.34 13.57 -13.86
CA LEU A 207 -16.65 14.07 -13.44
C LEU A 207 -16.71 15.60 -13.56
N THR A 208 -15.66 16.26 -13.09
CA THR A 208 -15.53 17.73 -13.14
C THR A 208 -15.46 18.22 -14.59
N ALA A 209 -14.65 17.59 -15.46
CA ALA A 209 -14.54 17.99 -16.86
C ALA A 209 -15.84 17.80 -17.67
N ARG A 210 -16.67 16.83 -17.30
CA ARG A 210 -18.01 16.65 -17.92
C ARG A 210 -18.94 17.83 -17.66
N ALA A 211 -18.81 18.48 -16.53
CA ALA A 211 -19.62 19.64 -16.17
C ALA A 211 -19.12 20.92 -16.87
N VAL A 212 -17.84 20.97 -17.30
CA VAL A 212 -17.22 22.10 -18.00
C VAL A 212 -16.62 21.61 -19.35
N PRO A 213 -17.46 21.23 -20.32
CA PRO A 213 -16.99 20.64 -21.56
C PRO A 213 -16.18 21.62 -22.41
N GLY A 214 -15.25 21.07 -23.22
CA GLY A 214 -14.39 21.81 -24.13
C GLY A 214 -13.13 22.42 -23.48
N ARG A 215 -12.98 22.32 -22.16
CA ARG A 215 -11.88 22.92 -21.42
C ARG A 215 -11.08 21.86 -20.65
N PRO A 216 -9.73 21.82 -20.76
CA PRO A 216 -8.91 20.95 -19.91
C PRO A 216 -9.02 21.35 -18.44
N ILE A 217 -9.24 20.40 -17.56
CA ILE A 217 -9.35 20.60 -16.12
C ILE A 217 -8.21 19.88 -15.41
N MET A 218 -7.32 20.64 -14.75
CA MET A 218 -6.34 20.10 -13.81
C MET A 218 -6.97 19.97 -12.45
N LEU A 219 -7.09 18.76 -11.94
CA LEU A 219 -7.55 18.50 -10.58
C LEU A 219 -6.40 17.89 -9.76
N LYS A 220 -6.05 18.54 -8.66
CA LYS A 220 -5.05 18.09 -7.69
C LYS A 220 -5.72 17.88 -6.35
N TRP A 221 -5.35 16.81 -5.66
CA TRP A 221 -5.71 16.62 -4.25
C TRP A 221 -4.81 17.47 -3.35
N GLU A 222 -5.30 17.86 -2.20
CA GLU A 222 -4.48 18.43 -1.13
C GLU A 222 -3.75 17.28 -0.38
N ARG A 223 -2.75 17.62 0.43
CA ARG A 223 -2.04 16.63 1.26
C ARG A 223 -2.98 15.87 2.18
N ALA A 224 -3.90 16.56 2.83
CA ALA A 224 -4.90 15.98 3.70
C ALA A 224 -5.84 15.02 2.95
N ASP A 225 -6.21 15.33 1.69
CA ASP A 225 -7.01 14.43 0.87
C ASP A 225 -6.25 13.13 0.55
N GLU A 226 -4.96 13.22 0.19
CA GLU A 226 -4.14 12.03 -0.09
C GLU A 226 -4.04 11.14 1.15
N HIS A 227 -3.74 11.73 2.31
CA HIS A 227 -3.60 11.00 3.57
C HIS A 227 -4.90 10.38 4.05
N ALA A 228 -6.04 11.07 3.85
CA ALA A 228 -7.34 10.59 4.32
C ALA A 228 -8.01 9.59 3.37
N TRP A 229 -7.78 9.72 2.05
CA TRP A 229 -8.66 9.10 1.06
C TRP A 229 -7.97 8.17 0.05
N GLU A 230 -6.64 8.06 0.05
CA GLU A 230 -6.00 7.01 -0.76
C GLU A 230 -6.39 5.60 -0.26
N PRO A 231 -6.32 4.55 -1.10
CA PRO A 231 -6.46 3.19 -0.61
C PRO A 231 -5.17 2.75 0.08
N PHE A 232 -5.21 2.44 1.36
CA PHE A 232 -4.03 2.13 2.17
C PHE A 232 -3.42 0.75 1.89
N GLY A 233 -2.17 0.56 2.30
CA GLY A 233 -1.56 -0.76 2.45
C GLY A 233 -2.20 -1.48 3.64
N SER A 234 -2.67 -2.71 3.41
CA SER A 234 -3.47 -3.47 4.38
C SER A 234 -2.72 -3.76 5.67
N ALA A 235 -3.40 -3.63 6.81
CA ALA A 235 -2.92 -4.15 8.08
C ALA A 235 -2.80 -5.68 8.05
N MET A 236 -1.84 -6.24 8.77
CA MET A 236 -1.59 -7.68 8.79
C MET A 236 -1.24 -8.16 10.21
N GLN A 237 -1.78 -9.31 10.57
CA GLN A 237 -1.37 -10.10 11.73
C GLN A 237 -0.81 -11.43 11.23
N ILE A 238 0.40 -11.79 11.66
CA ILE A 238 1.06 -13.03 11.26
C ILE A 238 1.33 -13.86 12.51
N GLU A 239 0.97 -15.14 12.47
CA GLU A 239 1.24 -16.10 13.53
C GLU A 239 2.10 -17.24 13.00
N LEU A 240 3.25 -17.43 13.62
CA LEU A 240 4.21 -18.47 13.28
C LEU A 240 4.33 -19.50 14.40
N LYS A 241 4.52 -20.76 14.00
CA LYS A 241 4.93 -21.85 14.91
C LYS A 241 5.92 -22.73 14.19
N ALA A 242 7.00 -23.11 14.87
CA ALA A 242 7.94 -24.08 14.35
C ALA A 242 8.16 -25.18 15.39
N SER A 243 8.11 -26.43 14.92
CA SER A 243 8.48 -27.59 15.73
C SER A 243 9.88 -28.05 15.35
N LEU A 244 10.73 -28.23 16.36
CA LEU A 244 12.13 -28.60 16.23
C LEU A 244 12.34 -30.04 16.68
N ASP A 245 13.29 -30.75 16.07
CA ASP A 245 13.79 -32.02 16.56
C ASP A 245 14.80 -31.82 17.71
N ASP A 246 15.35 -32.90 18.22
CA ASP A 246 16.35 -32.90 19.29
C ASP A 246 17.72 -32.31 18.90
N LYS A 247 17.95 -32.16 17.57
CA LYS A 247 19.14 -31.52 17.00
C LYS A 247 18.94 -30.04 16.66
N GLY A 248 17.72 -29.51 16.88
CA GLY A 248 17.37 -28.13 16.57
C GLY A 248 16.97 -27.87 15.12
N HIS A 249 16.79 -28.90 14.29
CA HIS A 249 16.30 -28.71 12.94
C HIS A 249 14.78 -28.45 12.93
N VAL A 250 14.32 -27.54 12.08
CA VAL A 250 12.90 -27.29 11.88
C VAL A 250 12.29 -28.45 11.09
N ILE A 251 11.45 -29.23 11.73
CA ILE A 251 10.76 -30.38 11.13
C ILE A 251 9.33 -30.07 10.72
N PHE A 252 8.72 -29.01 11.27
CA PHE A 252 7.42 -28.50 10.87
C PHE A 252 7.36 -26.99 11.00
N TRP A 253 6.84 -26.33 9.96
CA TRP A 253 6.62 -24.89 9.92
C TRP A 253 5.14 -24.56 9.74
N ASN A 254 4.57 -23.74 10.59
CA ASN A 254 3.22 -23.21 10.45
C ASN A 254 3.24 -21.70 10.30
N HIS A 255 2.54 -21.20 9.27
CA HIS A 255 2.43 -19.78 8.97
C HIS A 255 0.98 -19.41 8.70
N GLU A 256 0.40 -18.56 9.52
CA GLU A 256 -0.96 -18.04 9.35
C GLU A 256 -0.92 -16.52 9.22
N THR A 257 -1.51 -15.99 8.14
CA THR A 257 -1.57 -14.55 7.88
C THR A 257 -3.01 -14.08 7.80
N TYR A 258 -3.36 -13.11 8.64
CA TYR A 258 -4.67 -12.45 8.70
C TYR A 258 -4.54 -11.06 8.09
N SER A 259 -5.38 -10.72 7.11
CA SER A 259 -5.37 -9.41 6.45
C SER A 259 -6.62 -9.21 5.62
N ASP A 260 -6.89 -7.97 5.23
CA ASP A 260 -7.78 -7.65 4.12
C ASP A 260 -7.09 -7.93 2.77
N THR A 261 -7.79 -7.63 1.71
CA THR A 261 -7.26 -7.74 0.35
C THR A 261 -6.11 -6.76 0.09
N HIS A 262 -5.18 -7.15 -0.78
CA HIS A 262 -4.20 -6.24 -1.36
C HIS A 262 -4.47 -6.00 -2.86
N MET A 263 -5.71 -6.24 -3.33
CA MET A 263 -6.04 -6.34 -4.75
C MET A 263 -7.37 -5.63 -5.08
N SER A 264 -7.45 -4.33 -4.75
CA SER A 264 -8.66 -3.52 -4.98
C SER A 264 -8.53 -2.51 -6.13
N ARG A 265 -7.71 -2.80 -7.13
CA ARG A 265 -7.57 -1.93 -8.31
C ARG A 265 -8.90 -1.80 -9.08
N PRO A 266 -9.10 -0.65 -9.78
CA PRO A 266 -10.29 -0.43 -10.59
C PRO A 266 -10.55 -1.55 -11.59
N SER A 267 -11.82 -1.85 -11.79
CA SER A 267 -12.32 -2.82 -12.78
C SER A 267 -13.82 -2.61 -12.97
N VAL A 268 -14.39 -3.22 -14.00
CA VAL A 268 -15.82 -3.12 -14.28
C VAL A 268 -16.63 -3.92 -13.26
N HIS A 269 -17.59 -3.27 -12.61
CA HIS A 269 -18.47 -3.88 -11.60
C HIS A 269 -19.94 -3.50 -11.77
N ARG A 270 -20.30 -2.73 -12.79
CA ARG A 270 -21.66 -2.23 -13.10
C ARG A 270 -22.28 -1.44 -11.95
N GLU A 271 -22.97 -2.12 -11.01
CA GLU A 271 -23.66 -1.49 -9.87
C GLU A 271 -22.69 -1.07 -8.74
N ASN A 272 -21.45 -1.51 -8.79
CA ASN A 272 -20.41 -1.23 -7.81
C ASN A 272 -19.22 -0.50 -8.45
N SER A 273 -18.39 0.14 -7.66
CA SER A 273 -17.14 0.71 -8.13
C SER A 273 -16.06 0.67 -7.05
N ARG A 274 -14.80 0.55 -7.48
CA ARG A 274 -13.62 0.69 -6.62
C ARG A 274 -13.03 2.10 -6.63
N LEU A 275 -13.59 2.99 -7.47
CA LEU A 275 -13.22 4.39 -7.53
C LEU A 275 -14.02 5.19 -6.50
N LEU A 276 -13.32 5.96 -5.68
CA LEU A 276 -13.87 6.63 -4.50
C LEU A 276 -15.07 7.54 -4.83
N ALA A 277 -14.94 8.43 -5.81
CA ALA A 277 -16.01 9.37 -6.14
C ALA A 277 -17.33 8.69 -6.50
N ALA A 278 -17.27 7.48 -7.08
CA ALA A 278 -18.46 6.73 -7.44
C ALA A 278 -19.33 6.34 -6.23
N TRP A 279 -18.77 6.30 -5.02
CA TRP A 279 -19.51 6.00 -3.79
C TRP A 279 -20.37 7.17 -3.32
N HIS A 280 -20.02 8.38 -3.77
CA HIS A 280 -20.61 9.65 -3.34
C HIS A 280 -21.56 10.27 -4.38
N LEU A 281 -21.77 9.64 -5.55
CA LEU A 281 -22.68 10.15 -6.58
C LEU A 281 -24.14 10.11 -6.12
N GLN A 282 -25.03 10.87 -6.80
CA GLN A 282 -26.47 10.85 -6.57
C GLN A 282 -27.03 9.43 -6.67
N THR A 283 -26.49 8.62 -7.57
CA THR A 283 -26.72 7.17 -7.65
C THR A 283 -25.44 6.47 -7.20
N PRO A 284 -25.25 6.19 -5.90
CA PRO A 284 -24.01 5.66 -5.38
C PRO A 284 -23.72 4.26 -5.92
N ARG A 285 -22.45 4.01 -6.24
CA ARG A 285 -21.93 2.70 -6.61
C ARG A 285 -20.94 2.23 -5.51
N PRO A 286 -21.41 1.54 -4.47
CA PRO A 286 -20.56 1.14 -3.34
C PRO A 286 -19.46 0.17 -3.75
N ALA A 287 -18.47 -0.02 -2.88
CA ALA A 287 -17.39 -0.96 -3.15
C ALA A 287 -17.92 -2.39 -3.38
N PRO A 288 -17.40 -3.12 -4.38
CA PRO A 288 -17.79 -4.51 -4.58
C PRO A 288 -17.24 -5.39 -3.46
N PRO A 289 -17.92 -6.50 -3.12
CA PRO A 289 -17.42 -7.46 -2.15
C PRO A 289 -16.02 -7.97 -2.49
N VAL A 290 -15.17 -8.06 -1.49
CA VAL A 290 -13.79 -8.54 -1.64
C VAL A 290 -13.78 -10.05 -1.85
N LYS A 291 -13.03 -10.51 -2.87
CA LYS A 291 -12.79 -11.92 -3.16
C LYS A 291 -11.33 -12.31 -2.87
N PRO A 292 -11.07 -13.54 -2.40
CA PRO A 292 -9.72 -13.99 -2.17
C PRO A 292 -8.95 -14.12 -3.50
N SER A 293 -7.72 -13.63 -3.53
CA SER A 293 -6.80 -13.91 -4.64
C SER A 293 -6.21 -15.31 -4.45
N LEU A 294 -6.36 -16.20 -5.45
CA LEU A 294 -5.93 -17.60 -5.36
C LEU A 294 -4.58 -17.87 -6.04
N GLY A 295 -4.12 -16.97 -6.91
CA GLY A 295 -2.94 -17.17 -7.75
C GLY A 295 -1.63 -17.39 -6.97
N TYR A 296 -0.57 -17.72 -7.71
CA TYR A 296 0.76 -18.00 -7.17
C TYR A 296 1.38 -16.78 -6.48
N HIS A 297 1.64 -16.88 -5.17
CA HIS A 297 2.20 -15.83 -4.32
C HIS A 297 1.56 -14.46 -4.55
N THR A 298 0.23 -14.33 -4.38
CA THR A 298 -0.51 -13.08 -4.57
C THR A 298 -1.12 -12.54 -3.28
N GLY A 299 -1.33 -11.23 -3.24
CA GLY A 299 -2.03 -10.54 -2.14
C GLY A 299 -1.47 -10.92 -0.76
N ILE A 300 -2.34 -11.39 0.12
CA ILE A 300 -2.06 -11.73 1.53
C ILE A 300 -0.92 -12.74 1.66
N HIS A 301 -0.93 -13.82 0.85
CA HIS A 301 0.04 -14.92 0.97
C HIS A 301 1.30 -14.74 0.11
N ARG A 302 1.59 -13.52 -0.37
CA ARG A 302 2.84 -13.26 -1.07
C ARG A 302 4.02 -13.45 -0.12
N ASN A 303 4.92 -14.38 -0.46
CA ASN A 303 6.06 -14.78 0.38
C ASN A 303 5.70 -15.36 1.77
N ALA A 304 4.45 -15.81 2.00
CA ALA A 304 4.12 -16.51 3.24
C ALA A 304 4.69 -17.94 3.30
N ASP A 305 5.00 -18.53 2.15
CA ASP A 305 5.72 -19.80 2.06
C ASP A 305 7.23 -19.49 2.12
N PRO A 306 7.96 -19.91 3.18
CA PRO A 306 9.37 -19.58 3.34
C PRO A 306 10.25 -20.22 2.26
N ILE A 307 11.41 -19.60 1.97
CA ILE A 307 12.39 -20.12 1.00
C ILE A 307 13.25 -21.25 1.58
N TYR A 308 13.15 -21.52 2.87
CA TYR A 308 13.93 -22.52 3.59
C TYR A 308 13.43 -23.95 3.34
N ASP A 309 14.31 -24.93 3.48
CA ASP A 309 14.05 -26.36 3.20
C ASP A 309 13.43 -27.07 4.42
N PHE A 310 12.27 -26.64 4.87
CA PHE A 310 11.57 -27.33 5.95
C PHE A 310 10.90 -28.59 5.42
N SER A 311 11.01 -29.68 6.16
CA SER A 311 10.49 -31.01 5.75
C SER A 311 8.97 -31.02 5.62
N ASP A 312 8.25 -30.31 6.50
CA ASP A 312 6.81 -30.16 6.46
C ASP A 312 6.40 -28.73 6.77
N ARG A 313 5.33 -28.27 6.13
CA ARG A 313 4.84 -26.90 6.30
C ARG A 313 3.33 -26.77 6.10
N ARG A 314 2.73 -25.94 6.91
CA ARG A 314 1.34 -25.54 6.81
C ARG A 314 1.29 -24.02 6.69
N VAL A 315 0.79 -23.52 5.54
CA VAL A 315 0.63 -22.08 5.29
C VAL A 315 -0.85 -21.82 5.09
N VAL A 316 -1.39 -20.83 5.79
CA VAL A 316 -2.80 -20.43 5.72
C VAL A 316 -2.91 -18.94 5.55
N LYS A 317 -3.77 -18.50 4.67
CA LYS A 317 -4.21 -17.10 4.62
C LYS A 317 -5.65 -16.97 5.10
N HIS A 318 -5.91 -15.91 5.83
CA HIS A 318 -7.22 -15.51 6.28
C HIS A 318 -7.58 -14.16 5.64
N LEU A 319 -8.54 -14.17 4.70
CA LEU A 319 -9.13 -12.94 4.20
C LEU A 319 -10.16 -12.47 5.21
N VAL A 320 -9.81 -11.46 5.99
CA VAL A 320 -10.68 -10.87 7.01
C VAL A 320 -11.59 -9.83 6.37
N ARG A 321 -12.82 -9.73 6.84
CA ARG A 321 -13.86 -8.85 6.31
C ARG A 321 -14.22 -7.77 7.33
N ASP A 322 -15.01 -6.81 6.90
CA ASP A 322 -15.59 -5.77 7.74
C ASP A 322 -14.54 -4.97 8.52
N LEU A 323 -13.40 -4.73 7.87
CA LEU A 323 -12.34 -3.86 8.38
C LEU A 323 -12.62 -2.40 8.01
N PRO A 324 -12.17 -1.42 8.82
CA PRO A 324 -12.65 -0.04 8.75
C PRO A 324 -12.17 0.73 7.53
N LEU A 325 -10.96 0.50 7.03
CA LEU A 325 -10.34 1.34 6.02
C LEU A 325 -10.34 0.70 4.64
N ARG A 326 -10.39 1.54 3.62
CA ARG A 326 -10.22 1.17 2.22
C ARG A 326 -8.76 0.81 1.95
N VAL A 327 -8.51 -0.37 1.41
CA VAL A 327 -7.15 -0.87 1.19
C VAL A 327 -6.93 -1.35 -0.24
N SER A 328 -5.67 -1.32 -0.68
CA SER A 328 -5.25 -1.89 -1.96
C SER A 328 -3.76 -2.24 -1.97
N ALA A 329 -3.19 -2.34 -3.18
CA ALA A 329 -1.80 -2.74 -3.38
C ALA A 329 -0.83 -1.62 -2.96
N LEU A 330 -0.12 -1.82 -1.86
CA LEU A 330 1.09 -1.08 -1.54
C LEU A 330 2.32 -1.90 -1.98
N ARG A 331 3.46 -1.28 -2.26
CA ARG A 331 4.70 -1.91 -2.67
C ARG A 331 4.95 -3.20 -1.89
N SER A 332 5.28 -4.30 -2.58
CA SER A 332 5.46 -5.66 -2.07
C SER A 332 4.20 -6.40 -1.60
N LEU A 333 3.06 -5.74 -1.35
CA LEU A 333 1.81 -6.36 -0.87
C LEU A 333 2.05 -7.11 0.47
N GLY A 334 1.65 -8.39 0.57
CA GLY A 334 1.89 -9.21 1.76
C GLY A 334 3.35 -9.61 1.99
N ALA A 335 4.23 -9.48 0.97
CA ALA A 335 5.62 -9.95 1.09
C ALA A 335 6.40 -9.22 2.20
N TYR A 336 6.22 -7.91 2.35
CA TYR A 336 6.90 -7.15 3.39
C TYR A 336 6.69 -7.76 4.78
N ALA A 337 5.45 -7.90 5.21
CA ALA A 337 5.13 -8.40 6.55
C ALA A 337 5.43 -9.90 6.70
N ASN A 338 5.16 -10.71 5.66
CA ASN A 338 5.45 -12.14 5.71
C ASN A 338 6.95 -12.42 5.81
N VAL A 339 7.79 -11.69 5.04
CA VAL A 339 9.26 -11.85 5.11
C VAL A 339 9.79 -11.33 6.45
N PHE A 340 9.30 -10.17 6.93
CA PHE A 340 9.63 -9.66 8.24
C PHE A 340 9.38 -10.72 9.33
N ALA A 341 8.19 -11.32 9.34
CA ALA A 341 7.82 -12.34 10.32
C ALA A 341 8.70 -13.59 10.20
N ILE A 342 8.91 -14.09 8.97
CA ILE A 342 9.75 -15.29 8.74
C ILE A 342 11.18 -15.05 9.23
N GLU A 343 11.81 -13.94 8.84
CA GLU A 343 13.21 -13.67 9.14
C GLU A 343 13.44 -13.36 10.62
N SER A 344 12.52 -12.61 11.26
CA SER A 344 12.58 -12.39 12.71
C SER A 344 12.42 -13.71 13.48
N PHE A 345 11.49 -14.56 13.05
CA PHE A 345 11.28 -15.84 13.70
C PHE A 345 12.45 -16.81 13.51
N MET A 346 13.17 -16.74 12.37
CA MET A 346 14.41 -17.51 12.18
C MET A 346 15.49 -17.10 13.19
N ASP A 347 15.58 -15.83 13.55
CA ASP A 347 16.49 -15.35 14.61
C ASP A 347 16.06 -15.88 15.99
N GLU A 348 14.76 -15.80 16.32
CA GLU A 348 14.22 -16.31 17.58
C GLU A 348 14.46 -17.81 17.72
N LEU A 349 14.29 -18.59 16.66
CA LEU A 349 14.58 -20.03 16.63
C LEU A 349 16.08 -20.32 16.87
N ALA A 350 16.95 -19.60 16.17
CA ALA A 350 18.39 -19.73 16.33
C ALA A 350 18.83 -19.46 17.78
N HIS A 351 18.36 -18.35 18.37
CA HIS A 351 18.62 -18.01 19.77
C HIS A 351 18.08 -19.07 20.73
N ALA A 352 16.87 -19.60 20.48
CA ALA A 352 16.22 -20.59 21.36
C ALA A 352 16.97 -21.94 21.44
N ILE A 353 17.88 -22.22 20.48
CA ILE A 353 18.75 -23.42 20.46
C ILE A 353 20.23 -23.08 20.64
N GLY A 354 20.58 -21.79 20.84
CA GLY A 354 21.96 -21.36 21.05
C GLY A 354 22.86 -21.45 19.82
N THR A 355 22.29 -21.31 18.62
CA THR A 355 23.01 -21.36 17.33
C THR A 355 23.13 -19.95 16.74
N ASP A 356 24.24 -19.68 16.05
CA ASP A 356 24.39 -18.44 15.28
C ASP A 356 23.28 -18.29 14.23
N PRO A 357 22.61 -17.12 14.14
CA PRO A 357 21.51 -16.92 13.22
C PRO A 357 21.86 -17.12 11.73
N LEU A 358 23.10 -16.82 11.32
CA LEU A 358 23.55 -17.06 9.95
C LEU A 358 23.75 -18.55 9.69
N GLU A 359 24.42 -19.25 10.59
CA GLU A 359 24.62 -20.70 10.50
C GLU A 359 23.28 -21.45 10.49
N PHE A 360 22.33 -21.01 11.34
CA PHE A 360 20.98 -21.58 11.37
C PHE A 360 20.27 -21.45 10.03
N ARG A 361 20.31 -20.25 9.39
CA ARG A 361 19.75 -20.07 8.06
C ARG A 361 20.43 -20.93 6.99
N LEU A 362 21.75 -20.95 6.99
CA LEU A 362 22.53 -21.73 6.03
C LEU A 362 22.28 -23.23 6.16
N ALA A 363 22.01 -23.73 7.36
CA ALA A 363 21.65 -25.13 7.57
C ALA A 363 20.29 -25.52 6.96
N HIS A 364 19.37 -24.55 6.82
CA HIS A 364 18.03 -24.76 6.28
C HIS A 364 17.84 -24.19 4.86
N LEU A 365 18.92 -23.79 4.15
CA LEU A 365 18.81 -23.10 2.87
C LEU A 365 19.69 -23.79 1.80
N SER A 366 19.09 -24.58 0.93
CA SER A 366 19.79 -25.26 -0.18
C SER A 366 19.87 -24.44 -1.47
N ASP A 367 19.02 -23.42 -1.65
CA ASP A 367 19.03 -22.56 -2.83
C ASP A 367 20.37 -21.82 -2.92
N LYS A 368 21.22 -22.20 -3.89
CA LYS A 368 22.57 -21.67 -4.07
C LYS A 368 22.60 -20.16 -4.31
N ARG A 369 21.60 -19.60 -4.98
CA ARG A 369 21.53 -18.15 -5.25
C ARG A 369 21.13 -17.38 -3.98
N ALA A 370 20.20 -17.91 -3.19
CA ALA A 370 19.84 -17.34 -1.90
C ALA A 370 21.03 -17.35 -0.94
N ARG A 371 21.77 -18.47 -0.86
CA ARG A 371 23.01 -18.56 -0.08
C ARG A 371 24.05 -17.53 -0.53
N ALA A 372 24.29 -17.43 -1.84
CA ALA A 372 25.30 -16.52 -2.39
C ALA A 372 25.03 -15.05 -2.05
N VAL A 373 23.75 -14.57 -2.15
CA VAL A 373 23.43 -13.19 -1.77
C VAL A 373 23.57 -12.98 -0.25
N LEU A 374 23.19 -13.96 0.57
CA LEU A 374 23.32 -13.88 2.02
C LEU A 374 24.81 -13.82 2.45
N GLU A 375 25.63 -14.71 1.92
CA GLU A 375 27.08 -14.75 2.17
C GLU A 375 27.78 -13.49 1.66
N ALA A 376 27.40 -12.95 0.50
CA ALA A 376 27.96 -11.71 -0.04
C ALA A 376 27.60 -10.50 0.84
N ALA A 377 26.35 -10.38 1.29
CA ALA A 377 25.92 -9.29 2.16
C ALA A 377 26.64 -9.32 3.51
N THR A 378 26.71 -10.49 4.16
CA THR A 378 27.35 -10.66 5.47
C THR A 378 28.86 -10.47 5.39
N THR A 379 29.54 -10.99 4.36
CA THR A 379 30.97 -10.76 4.11
C THR A 379 31.25 -9.27 3.95
N LYS A 380 30.47 -8.57 3.12
CA LYS A 380 30.64 -7.13 2.91
C LYS A 380 30.38 -6.32 4.19
N ALA A 381 29.39 -6.71 4.96
CA ALA A 381 29.04 -6.06 6.23
C ALA A 381 30.12 -6.25 7.31
N ASN A 382 30.81 -7.39 7.35
CA ASN A 382 31.87 -7.66 8.32
C ASN A 382 33.13 -6.82 8.10
N MET A 383 33.34 -6.27 6.91
CA MET A 383 34.43 -5.35 6.63
C MET A 383 34.24 -4.04 7.40
N GLY A 384 35.08 -3.79 8.41
CA GLY A 384 35.08 -2.56 9.20
C GLY A 384 34.00 -2.50 10.29
N PHE A 385 33.37 -3.61 10.65
CA PHE A 385 32.48 -3.67 11.82
C PHE A 385 33.28 -4.10 13.08
N SER A 386 33.16 -3.31 14.13
CA SER A 386 33.63 -3.65 15.47
C SER A 386 32.49 -3.32 16.45
N SER A 387 31.90 -4.34 17.05
CA SER A 387 30.88 -4.17 18.09
C SER A 387 31.58 -4.18 19.45
N ASN A 388 31.79 -3.02 20.05
CA ASN A 388 32.31 -2.86 21.40
C ASN A 388 31.30 -2.13 22.34
N ASP A 389 30.07 -1.94 21.91
CA ASP A 389 29.04 -1.21 22.67
C ASP A 389 27.74 -2.05 22.70
N ASP A 390 27.25 -2.34 23.91
CA ASP A 390 26.04 -3.12 24.16
C ASP A 390 24.77 -2.47 23.56
N ARG A 391 24.86 -1.19 23.15
CA ARG A 391 23.78 -0.47 22.45
C ARG A 391 23.76 -0.72 20.93
N GLN A 392 24.80 -1.36 20.40
CA GLN A 392 24.89 -1.69 18.98
C GLN A 392 24.22 -3.04 18.70
N GLY A 393 23.42 -3.07 17.62
CA GLY A 393 22.80 -4.29 17.12
C GLY A 393 23.07 -4.50 15.65
N ARG A 394 23.13 -5.77 15.25
CA ARG A 394 23.16 -6.19 13.84
C ARG A 394 22.09 -7.21 13.58
N GLY A 395 21.32 -6.98 12.50
CA GLY A 395 20.36 -7.95 11.98
C GLY A 395 20.58 -8.19 10.49
N PHE A 396 20.13 -9.34 10.01
CA PHE A 396 20.14 -9.64 8.58
C PHE A 396 18.94 -10.49 8.18
N ALA A 397 18.59 -10.39 6.89
CA ALA A 397 17.46 -11.12 6.32
C ALA A 397 17.75 -11.47 4.86
N VAL A 398 17.11 -12.53 4.37
CA VAL A 398 17.18 -12.94 2.97
C VAL A 398 15.80 -13.26 2.43
N SER A 399 15.55 -12.91 1.19
CA SER A 399 14.30 -13.25 0.53
C SER A 399 14.45 -13.49 -0.98
N ARG A 400 13.51 -14.22 -1.54
CA ARG A 400 13.29 -14.33 -2.98
C ARG A 400 11.89 -13.84 -3.29
N TYR A 401 11.76 -12.68 -3.94
CA TYR A 401 10.44 -12.09 -4.18
C TYR A 401 9.50 -13.01 -4.96
N LYS A 402 8.29 -13.24 -4.43
CA LYS A 402 7.29 -14.21 -4.91
C LYS A 402 7.84 -15.64 -5.01
N ASN A 403 8.91 -15.98 -4.31
CA ASN A 403 9.65 -17.25 -4.42
C ASN A 403 10.01 -17.63 -5.87
N LEU A 404 10.13 -16.67 -6.75
CA LEU A 404 10.36 -16.86 -8.20
C LEU A 404 11.30 -15.82 -8.81
N LYS A 405 11.34 -14.58 -8.27
CA LYS A 405 12.01 -13.43 -8.89
C LYS A 405 13.37 -13.16 -8.27
N CYS A 406 13.74 -11.90 -8.15
CA CYS A 406 14.99 -11.42 -7.58
C CYS A 406 15.23 -11.95 -6.15
N TYR A 407 16.47 -12.30 -5.86
CA TYR A 407 16.99 -12.58 -4.52
C TYR A 407 17.57 -11.30 -3.95
N ALA A 408 17.41 -11.09 -2.66
CA ALA A 408 18.08 -10.02 -1.94
C ALA A 408 18.37 -10.45 -0.51
N ALA A 409 19.54 -10.08 -0.03
CA ALA A 409 19.92 -10.17 1.38
C ALA A 409 20.33 -8.79 1.87
N VAL A 410 19.94 -8.47 3.10
CA VAL A 410 20.19 -7.18 3.73
C VAL A 410 20.86 -7.43 5.07
N VAL A 411 21.88 -6.62 5.39
CA VAL A 411 22.46 -6.54 6.74
C VAL A 411 22.31 -5.09 7.20
N ILE A 412 21.82 -4.90 8.42
CA ILE A 412 21.64 -3.59 9.04
C ILE A 412 22.41 -3.55 10.35
N ASP A 413 23.21 -2.48 10.52
CA ASP A 413 23.81 -2.10 11.79
C ASP A 413 23.02 -0.93 12.36
N LEU A 414 22.68 -1.01 13.65
CA LEU A 414 21.89 -0.01 14.35
C LEU A 414 22.48 0.28 15.75
N ILE A 415 22.07 1.42 16.28
CA ILE A 415 22.31 1.81 17.68
C ILE A 415 20.95 2.12 18.32
N VAL A 416 20.79 1.68 19.56
CA VAL A 416 19.66 2.08 20.41
C VAL A 416 20.17 3.09 21.41
N ASP A 417 19.63 4.30 21.43
CA ASP A 417 20.03 5.33 22.38
C ASP A 417 19.46 5.09 23.79
N ASP A 418 19.85 5.95 24.74
CA ASP A 418 19.42 5.84 26.14
C ASP A 418 17.90 6.07 26.33
N TYR A 419 17.20 6.55 25.32
CA TYR A 419 15.75 6.77 25.31
C TYR A 419 15.00 5.66 24.56
N GLY A 420 15.73 4.64 24.05
CA GLY A 420 15.16 3.55 23.26
C GLY A 420 14.92 3.88 21.79
N ALA A 421 15.39 5.04 21.28
CA ALA A 421 15.25 5.36 19.86
C ALA A 421 16.28 4.60 19.02
N ILE A 422 15.82 4.02 17.92
CA ILE A 422 16.62 3.21 17.00
C ILE A 422 17.19 4.11 15.91
N GLN A 423 18.52 4.09 15.76
CA GLN A 423 19.24 4.78 14.69
C GLN A 423 19.90 3.76 13.77
N LEU A 424 19.58 3.84 12.48
CA LEU A 424 20.25 3.04 11.45
C LEU A 424 21.61 3.65 11.14
N VAL A 425 22.66 2.89 11.38
CA VAL A 425 24.05 3.34 11.18
C VAL A 425 24.55 2.98 9.79
N ARG A 426 24.25 1.75 9.37
CA ARG A 426 24.72 1.19 8.11
C ARG A 426 23.75 0.15 7.58
N ALA A 427 23.60 0.10 6.27
CA ALA A 427 22.90 -0.97 5.59
C ALA A 427 23.75 -1.50 4.42
N VAL A 428 23.76 -2.81 4.25
CA VAL A 428 24.40 -3.49 3.13
C VAL A 428 23.36 -4.37 2.43
N ILE A 429 23.23 -4.22 1.12
CA ILE A 429 22.37 -5.04 0.29
C ILE A 429 23.21 -5.82 -0.71
N ALA A 430 22.98 -7.12 -0.82
CA ALA A 430 23.39 -7.94 -1.94
C ALA A 430 22.14 -8.48 -2.66
N ALA A 431 22.14 -8.40 -3.98
CA ALA A 431 20.99 -8.84 -4.77
C ALA A 431 21.41 -9.60 -6.03
N ASP A 432 20.59 -10.58 -6.41
CA ASP A 432 20.69 -11.30 -7.67
C ASP A 432 19.37 -11.18 -8.43
N ALA A 433 19.35 -10.28 -9.41
CA ALA A 433 18.19 -10.01 -10.26
C ALA A 433 18.26 -10.77 -11.61
N GLY A 434 19.26 -11.64 -11.80
CA GLY A 434 19.54 -12.27 -13.08
C GLY A 434 20.21 -11.29 -14.04
N GLN A 435 19.79 -11.25 -15.30
CA GLN A 435 20.34 -10.32 -16.27
C GLN A 435 19.95 -8.87 -15.94
N ILE A 436 20.93 -8.03 -15.69
CA ILE A 436 20.75 -6.62 -15.35
C ILE A 436 20.83 -5.79 -16.64
N VAL A 437 19.73 -5.12 -16.99
CA VAL A 437 19.63 -4.26 -18.17
C VAL A 437 20.02 -2.81 -17.83
N ASP A 438 19.59 -2.35 -16.66
CA ASP A 438 19.85 -1.01 -16.12
C ASP A 438 20.43 -1.13 -14.70
N PRO A 439 21.77 -1.09 -14.53
CA PRO A 439 22.39 -1.22 -13.21
C PRO A 439 22.06 -0.07 -12.25
N ASP A 440 21.92 1.14 -12.76
CA ASP A 440 21.60 2.31 -11.94
C ASP A 440 20.15 2.27 -11.47
N GLY A 441 19.24 1.95 -12.38
CA GLY A 441 17.83 1.73 -12.03
C GLY A 441 17.66 0.60 -11.02
N LEU A 442 18.39 -0.50 -11.13
CA LEU A 442 18.36 -1.59 -10.14
C LEU A 442 18.83 -1.12 -8.77
N ARG A 443 19.96 -0.38 -8.71
CA ARG A 443 20.50 0.19 -7.47
C ARG A 443 19.45 1.07 -6.79
N ASN A 444 18.90 2.04 -7.54
CA ASN A 444 17.87 2.95 -7.02
C ASN A 444 16.63 2.19 -6.48
N GLN A 445 16.22 1.09 -7.14
CA GLN A 445 15.12 0.27 -6.63
C GLN A 445 15.46 -0.45 -5.33
N LEU A 446 16.68 -0.94 -5.16
CA LEU A 446 17.14 -1.62 -3.95
C LEU A 446 17.27 -0.63 -2.78
N GLU A 447 17.96 0.49 -3.00
CA GLU A 447 18.17 1.53 -1.98
C GLU A 447 16.84 2.18 -1.57
N GLY A 448 16.00 2.59 -2.52
CA GLY A 448 14.68 3.13 -2.25
C GLY A 448 13.74 2.12 -1.57
N GLY A 449 13.88 0.83 -1.87
CA GLY A 449 13.14 -0.23 -1.19
C GLY A 449 13.56 -0.41 0.26
N LEU A 450 14.86 -0.33 0.55
CA LEU A 450 15.40 -0.39 1.90
C LEU A 450 14.93 0.80 2.74
N ILE A 451 15.11 2.02 2.23
CA ILE A 451 14.72 3.26 2.93
C ILE A 451 13.23 3.25 3.25
N GLN A 452 12.38 2.92 2.28
CA GLN A 452 10.94 2.84 2.49
C GLN A 452 10.55 1.76 3.50
N SER A 453 11.18 0.58 3.46
CA SER A 453 10.92 -0.48 4.43
C SER A 453 11.38 -0.11 5.83
N ALA A 454 12.51 0.58 5.97
CA ALA A 454 13.00 1.11 7.25
C ALA A 454 12.02 2.15 7.82
N SER A 455 11.51 3.04 6.98
CA SER A 455 10.50 4.03 7.35
C SER A 455 9.22 3.35 7.88
N TRP A 456 8.66 2.40 7.13
CA TRP A 456 7.50 1.63 7.57
C TRP A 456 7.70 0.88 8.88
N THR A 457 8.91 0.38 9.11
CA THR A 457 9.23 -0.40 10.32
C THR A 457 9.37 0.48 11.55
N LEU A 458 9.92 1.68 11.40
CA LEU A 458 10.34 2.52 12.52
C LEU A 458 9.40 3.71 12.82
N LYS A 459 8.63 4.17 11.82
CA LYS A 459 7.94 5.46 11.90
C LYS A 459 6.47 5.41 11.54
N GLU A 460 6.10 4.65 10.49
CA GLU A 460 4.85 4.88 9.79
C GLU A 460 3.71 4.03 10.34
N GLN A 461 2.59 4.69 10.60
CA GLN A 461 1.33 4.06 10.96
C GLN A 461 0.19 5.01 10.62
N VAL A 462 -0.85 4.52 9.93
CA VAL A 462 -2.10 5.25 9.75
C VAL A 462 -2.90 5.20 11.04
N ASN A 463 -3.17 6.36 11.61
CA ASN A 463 -4.04 6.51 12.77
C ASN A 463 -5.43 6.98 12.32
N PHE A 464 -6.47 6.44 12.93
CA PHE A 464 -7.87 6.75 12.62
C PHE A 464 -8.73 6.64 13.88
N ASP A 465 -9.85 7.35 13.88
CA ASP A 465 -10.87 7.33 14.92
C ASP A 465 -12.27 7.00 14.36
N GLU A 466 -13.31 7.26 15.11
CA GLU A 466 -14.70 7.01 14.72
C GLU A 466 -15.14 7.85 13.48
N LYS A 467 -14.50 8.96 13.22
CA LYS A 467 -14.81 9.83 12.07
C LYS A 467 -14.02 9.47 10.81
N GLY A 468 -12.74 9.17 10.96
CA GLY A 468 -11.88 8.88 9.82
C GLY A 468 -10.39 8.87 10.17
N ILE A 469 -9.56 9.23 9.20
CA ILE A 469 -8.12 9.32 9.36
C ILE A 469 -7.75 10.58 10.14
N VAL A 470 -6.87 10.44 11.14
CA VAL A 470 -6.30 11.55 11.90
C VAL A 470 -4.86 11.85 11.51
N SER A 471 -4.21 10.97 10.75
CA SER A 471 -2.86 11.15 10.19
C SER A 471 -2.92 11.95 8.88
N LEU A 472 -3.19 13.27 8.94
CA LEU A 472 -3.52 14.10 7.78
C LEU A 472 -2.33 14.84 7.16
N ASP A 473 -1.16 14.82 7.81
CA ASP A 473 0.05 15.50 7.39
C ASP A 473 1.32 14.73 7.77
N TRP A 474 2.50 15.25 7.42
CA TRP A 474 3.78 14.60 7.72
C TRP A 474 4.19 14.66 9.20
N GLU A 475 3.56 15.48 10.03
CA GLU A 475 3.76 15.51 11.48
C GLU A 475 3.02 14.34 12.13
N SER A 476 1.77 14.11 11.75
CA SER A 476 0.91 13.05 12.26
C SER A 476 1.15 11.68 11.56
N TYR A 477 1.81 11.69 10.40
CA TYR A 477 2.31 10.50 9.70
C TYR A 477 3.80 10.68 9.37
N PRO A 478 4.68 10.54 10.38
CA PRO A 478 6.11 10.77 10.18
C PRO A 478 6.74 9.69 9.30
N ILE A 479 7.60 10.11 8.39
CA ILE A 479 8.45 9.25 7.56
C ILE A 479 9.90 9.37 8.00
N LEU A 480 10.75 8.46 7.52
CA LEU A 480 12.18 8.55 7.75
C LEU A 480 12.73 9.81 7.05
N THR A 481 13.48 10.62 7.79
CA THR A 481 14.15 11.84 7.30
C THR A 481 15.66 11.62 7.22
N PHE A 482 16.34 12.51 6.50
CA PHE A 482 17.80 12.53 6.37
C PHE A 482 18.49 13.00 7.65
#